data_3f2bffd1bd95febda9b86556e895da06
#
_entry.id   3f2bffd1bd95febda9b86556e895da06
#
_cell.length_a   1.000
_cell.length_b   1.000
_cell.length_c   1.000
_cell.angle_alpha   90.00
_cell.angle_beta   90.00
_cell.angle_gamma   90.00
#
_symmetry.space_group_name_H-M   'P 1'
#
loop_
_entity.id
_entity.type
_entity.pdbx_description
1 polymer ?
#
loop_
_entity_poly.entity_id
_entity_poly.type
_entity_poly.pdbx_seq_one_letter_code
_entity_poly.pdbx_strand_id
1 'polypeptide(L)'
;MIKHKGKIISLDPTRHYSSSSNSIAFLSHAHTDHIFYPSSYTGKVLASEETVRIAYARGYRYSNVMSTSEASSEGLEMIDSGHVLGSKALLIDGKILYTGDVCTRDRAFLKGARLPRCDIMIVESTYGMKGFRFPSIDDVVHKANMLISDLYAKGLPVILMGYPFGKAQILTNLFKHWAPIYIHEQVLKINRIYEELGVDLGVHDAIAYTHAKENGMLDKKPWVMIAPKQSNDTIFIRYMKKHYNAVTVAFTGWAVAKMRMHMHMYMKHDYTLPLSDHCDFIDLVNLVRSCNPSKVYTFHGFADEFASYLKSIGYDAEPIHALSDDVNKNEKLLYYI
;
A
#
# COMPACT_ATOMS: atom_id res chain seq x y z
N MET A 1 16.42 -3.44 12.09
CA MET A 1 16.15 -4.07 13.42
C MET A 1 16.47 -3.08 14.53
N ILE A 2 15.67 -3.09 15.60
CA ILE A 2 15.86 -2.21 16.77
C ILE A 2 16.01 -3.10 18.00
N LYS A 3 17.01 -2.81 18.85
CA LYS A 3 17.14 -3.48 20.16
C LYS A 3 16.35 -2.69 21.21
N HIS A 4 15.42 -3.35 21.89
CA HIS A 4 14.51 -2.71 22.84
C HIS A 4 14.24 -3.65 24.04
N LYS A 5 14.53 -3.21 25.26
CA LYS A 5 14.32 -3.97 26.52
C LYS A 5 14.80 -5.45 26.44
N GLY A 6 16.00 -5.64 25.88
CA GLY A 6 16.58 -6.98 25.69
C GLY A 6 15.99 -7.83 24.57
N LYS A 7 15.02 -7.30 23.82
CA LYS A 7 14.40 -7.93 22.65
C LYS A 7 14.88 -7.30 21.36
N ILE A 8 14.76 -8.03 20.26
CA ILE A 8 15.03 -7.54 18.90
C ILE A 8 13.69 -7.33 18.20
N ILE A 9 13.40 -6.10 17.79
CA ILE A 9 12.23 -5.76 16.99
C ILE A 9 12.67 -5.66 15.54
N SER A 10 12.15 -6.55 14.69
CA SER A 10 12.32 -6.51 13.24
C SER A 10 11.14 -5.77 12.62
N LEU A 11 11.41 -4.75 11.82
CA LEU A 11 10.41 -3.91 11.15
C LEU A 11 10.21 -4.45 9.73
N ASP A 12 9.02 -4.90 9.41
CA ASP A 12 8.64 -5.49 8.13
C ASP A 12 9.67 -6.48 7.56
N PRO A 13 10.02 -7.55 8.30
CA PRO A 13 11.01 -8.50 7.82
C PRO A 13 10.47 -9.27 6.61
N THR A 14 11.25 -9.34 5.54
CA THR A 14 10.89 -10.07 4.30
C THR A 14 11.55 -11.44 4.18
N ARG A 15 12.56 -11.72 5.00
CA ARG A 15 13.33 -12.97 5.02
C ARG A 15 13.30 -13.62 6.41
N HIS A 16 13.53 -14.93 6.44
CA HIS A 16 13.72 -15.67 7.68
C HIS A 16 14.98 -15.21 8.40
N TYR A 17 14.81 -14.54 9.52
CA TYR A 17 15.88 -14.41 10.49
C TYR A 17 15.79 -15.59 11.47
N SER A 18 16.93 -16.10 11.94
CA SER A 18 16.96 -17.06 13.04
C SER A 18 16.25 -16.40 14.24
N SER A 19 15.04 -16.85 14.52
CA SER A 19 14.21 -16.26 15.56
C SER A 19 14.61 -16.84 16.90
N SER A 20 14.96 -15.98 17.83
CA SER A 20 14.95 -16.33 19.26
C SER A 20 13.57 -16.05 19.84
N SER A 21 13.23 -16.71 20.94
CA SER A 21 12.01 -16.39 21.71
C SER A 21 11.93 -14.92 22.16
N ASN A 22 13.05 -14.19 22.09
CA ASN A 22 13.18 -12.77 22.43
C ASN A 22 13.07 -11.85 21.23
N SER A 23 12.53 -12.31 20.09
CA SER A 23 12.32 -11.48 18.91
C SER A 23 10.86 -11.12 18.70
N ILE A 24 10.61 -9.90 18.20
CA ILE A 24 9.31 -9.40 17.79
C ILE A 24 9.40 -9.01 16.32
N ALA A 25 8.55 -9.57 15.47
CA ALA A 25 8.38 -9.11 14.09
C ALA A 25 7.18 -8.17 14.02
N PHE A 26 7.40 -6.91 13.75
CA PHE A 26 6.33 -5.97 13.46
C PHE A 26 6.02 -6.03 11.96
N LEU A 27 4.73 -6.21 11.63
CA LEU A 27 4.21 -6.20 10.27
C LEU A 27 3.30 -4.99 10.13
N SER A 28 3.76 -3.98 9.40
CA SER A 28 3.00 -2.75 9.22
C SER A 28 1.71 -2.98 8.44
N HIS A 29 1.75 -3.83 7.41
CA HIS A 29 0.59 -4.18 6.59
C HIS A 29 0.84 -5.46 5.77
N ALA A 30 -0.17 -5.95 5.03
CA ALA A 30 -0.12 -7.25 4.37
C ALA A 30 0.34 -7.24 2.90
N HIS A 31 1.08 -6.24 2.41
CA HIS A 31 1.77 -6.32 1.12
C HIS A 31 2.94 -7.32 1.20
N THR A 32 3.28 -7.96 0.08
CA THR A 32 4.26 -9.06 0.04
C THR A 32 5.67 -8.66 0.39
N ASP A 33 6.02 -7.42 0.21
CA ASP A 33 7.30 -6.81 0.55
C ASP A 33 7.39 -6.33 2.01
N HIS A 34 6.33 -6.50 2.79
CA HIS A 34 6.26 -6.17 4.23
C HIS A 34 5.92 -7.37 5.11
N ILE A 35 5.77 -8.57 4.53
CA ILE A 35 5.45 -9.80 5.26
C ILE A 35 6.41 -10.94 4.88
N PHE A 36 6.55 -11.92 5.76
CA PHE A 36 7.41 -13.09 5.57
C PHE A 36 6.66 -14.40 5.79
N TYR A 37 7.15 -15.50 5.21
CA TYR A 37 6.62 -16.82 5.50
C TYR A 37 7.04 -17.28 6.89
N PRO A 38 6.08 -17.59 7.80
CA PRO A 38 6.37 -17.82 9.21
C PRO A 38 6.86 -19.24 9.58
N SER A 39 7.11 -20.10 8.60
CA SER A 39 7.30 -21.56 8.80
C SER A 39 8.41 -21.98 9.80
N SER A 40 9.31 -21.08 10.15
CA SER A 40 10.36 -21.32 11.17
C SER A 40 10.47 -20.19 12.19
N TYR A 41 9.54 -19.26 12.19
CA TYR A 41 9.58 -18.13 13.13
C TYR A 41 8.98 -18.51 14.47
N THR A 42 9.78 -18.41 15.54
CA THR A 42 9.38 -18.76 16.92
C THR A 42 9.14 -17.54 17.81
N GLY A 43 9.51 -16.34 17.33
CA GLY A 43 9.27 -15.08 18.04
C GLY A 43 7.79 -14.65 17.99
N LYS A 44 7.51 -13.51 18.61
CA LYS A 44 6.19 -12.90 18.58
C LYS A 44 5.98 -12.07 17.32
N VAL A 45 4.75 -12.04 16.81
CA VAL A 45 4.35 -11.17 15.67
C VAL A 45 3.46 -10.07 16.20
N LEU A 46 3.80 -8.82 15.91
CA LEU A 46 2.98 -7.65 16.18
C LEU A 46 2.38 -7.13 14.87
N ALA A 47 1.07 -7.21 14.74
CA ALA A 47 0.33 -6.74 13.57
C ALA A 47 -1.12 -6.44 13.96
N SER A 48 -1.82 -5.64 13.17
CA SER A 48 -3.27 -5.45 13.34
C SER A 48 -4.05 -6.73 12.96
N GLU A 49 -5.26 -6.87 13.49
CA GLU A 49 -6.14 -7.99 13.15
C GLU A 49 -6.39 -8.04 11.63
N GLU A 50 -6.66 -6.90 11.01
CA GLU A 50 -6.90 -6.76 9.58
C GLU A 50 -5.69 -7.25 8.78
N THR A 51 -4.48 -6.85 9.18
CA THR A 51 -3.23 -7.30 8.55
C THR A 51 -3.09 -8.81 8.64
N VAL A 52 -3.33 -9.41 9.81
CA VAL A 52 -3.26 -10.86 10.01
C VAL A 52 -4.30 -11.60 9.16
N ARG A 53 -5.55 -11.13 9.12
CA ARG A 53 -6.63 -11.75 8.33
C ARG A 53 -6.36 -11.67 6.83
N ILE A 54 -5.90 -10.54 6.33
CA ILE A 54 -5.55 -10.35 4.92
C ILE A 54 -4.33 -11.21 4.56
N ALA A 55 -3.30 -11.26 5.41
CA ALA A 55 -2.14 -12.11 5.23
C ALA A 55 -2.54 -13.61 5.19
N TYR A 56 -3.42 -14.04 6.08
CA TYR A 56 -3.96 -15.41 6.10
C TYR A 56 -4.65 -15.78 4.78
N ALA A 57 -5.50 -14.90 4.25
CA ALA A 57 -6.16 -15.12 2.96
C ALA A 57 -5.19 -15.20 1.77
N ARG A 58 -3.98 -14.67 1.95
CA ARG A 58 -2.87 -14.73 0.97
C ARG A 58 -1.91 -15.90 1.21
N GLY A 59 -2.19 -16.77 2.20
CA GLY A 59 -1.42 -17.97 2.51
C GLY A 59 -0.37 -17.83 3.61
N TYR A 60 -0.29 -16.67 4.29
CA TYR A 60 0.63 -16.43 5.40
C TYR A 60 -0.08 -16.70 6.73
N ARG A 61 0.42 -17.63 7.52
CA ARG A 61 -0.22 -18.07 8.78
C ARG A 61 0.66 -17.78 9.98
N TYR A 62 0.35 -16.72 10.70
CA TYR A 62 1.05 -16.34 11.93
C TYR A 62 0.35 -16.95 13.16
N SER A 63 1.10 -17.67 14.00
CA SER A 63 0.55 -18.40 15.16
C SER A 63 0.78 -17.72 16.51
N ASN A 64 1.78 -16.83 16.60
CA ASN A 64 2.18 -16.19 17.85
C ASN A 64 2.00 -14.67 17.78
N VAL A 65 0.75 -14.25 17.54
CA VAL A 65 0.41 -12.82 17.40
C VAL A 65 0.23 -12.19 18.78
N MET A 66 0.92 -11.07 19.01
CA MET A 66 0.80 -10.29 20.25
C MET A 66 -0.56 -9.61 20.34
N SER A 67 -1.16 -9.62 21.54
CA SER A 67 -2.30 -8.77 21.83
C SER A 67 -1.87 -7.29 21.97
N THR A 68 -2.84 -6.38 21.84
CA THR A 68 -2.60 -4.94 22.04
C THR A 68 -2.10 -4.66 23.47
N SER A 69 -2.61 -5.36 24.48
CA SER A 69 -2.17 -5.22 25.88
C SER A 69 -0.72 -5.66 26.09
N GLU A 70 -0.31 -6.78 25.47
CA GLU A 70 1.09 -7.22 25.49
C GLU A 70 2.00 -6.20 24.81
N ALA A 71 1.62 -5.68 23.64
CA ALA A 71 2.37 -4.66 22.93
C ALA A 71 2.55 -3.40 23.80
N SER A 72 1.47 -2.91 24.40
CA SER A 72 1.51 -1.73 25.28
C SER A 72 2.41 -1.94 26.51
N SER A 73 2.43 -3.13 27.12
CA SER A 73 3.32 -3.45 28.25
C SER A 73 4.79 -3.42 27.88
N GLU A 74 5.10 -3.66 26.61
CA GLU A 74 6.45 -3.54 26.04
C GLU A 74 6.78 -2.11 25.57
N GLY A 75 5.85 -1.16 25.67
CA GLY A 75 6.02 0.20 25.16
C GLY A 75 5.86 0.32 23.65
N LEU A 76 5.12 -0.61 23.03
CA LEU A 76 4.86 -0.65 21.60
C LEU A 76 3.42 -0.19 21.34
N GLU A 77 3.26 0.85 20.51
CA GLU A 77 1.96 1.39 20.14
C GLU A 77 1.80 1.34 18.62
N MET A 78 0.72 0.71 18.15
CA MET A 78 0.34 0.68 16.74
C MET A 78 -0.62 1.84 16.44
N ILE A 79 -0.28 2.65 15.44
CA ILE A 79 -1.04 3.84 15.03
C ILE A 79 -1.40 3.69 13.55
N ASP A 80 -2.60 4.10 13.13
CA ASP A 80 -3.00 4.00 11.72
C ASP A 80 -2.06 4.77 10.81
N SER A 81 -1.45 4.07 9.84
CA SER A 81 -0.56 4.69 8.84
C SER A 81 -1.32 5.21 7.61
N GLY A 82 -2.60 4.89 7.49
CA GLY A 82 -3.48 5.37 6.43
C GLY A 82 -3.19 4.81 5.04
N HIS A 83 -2.26 3.86 4.89
CA HIS A 83 -1.86 3.31 3.60
C HIS A 83 -2.92 2.37 3.00
N VAL A 84 -3.25 1.31 3.71
CA VAL A 84 -4.32 0.34 3.35
C VAL A 84 -5.09 -0.07 4.60
N LEU A 85 -6.17 -0.85 4.47
CA LEU A 85 -6.92 -1.35 5.63
C LEU A 85 -5.99 -2.14 6.58
N GLY A 86 -6.00 -1.76 7.85
CA GLY A 86 -5.19 -2.38 8.90
C GLY A 86 -3.72 -1.97 8.92
N SER A 87 -3.28 -1.10 7.99
CA SER A 87 -1.89 -0.63 8.00
C SER A 87 -1.57 0.21 9.24
N LYS A 88 -0.43 -0.08 9.89
CA LYS A 88 0.00 0.57 11.13
C LYS A 88 1.42 1.10 11.02
N ALA A 89 1.65 2.25 11.62
CA ALA A 89 2.94 2.71 12.07
C ALA A 89 3.22 2.14 13.47
N LEU A 90 4.48 2.04 13.87
CA LEU A 90 4.90 1.59 15.20
C LEU A 90 5.62 2.71 15.93
N LEU A 91 5.09 3.10 17.09
CA LEU A 91 5.74 3.99 18.03
C LEU A 91 6.33 3.17 19.19
N ILE A 92 7.61 3.33 19.46
CA ILE A 92 8.35 2.60 20.50
C ILE A 92 8.72 3.58 21.61
N ASP A 93 8.25 3.31 22.84
CA ASP A 93 8.43 4.12 24.07
C ASP A 93 8.13 5.63 23.87
N GLY A 94 7.22 5.98 22.96
CA GLY A 94 6.89 7.37 22.65
C GLY A 94 8.01 8.14 21.93
N LYS A 95 9.10 7.48 21.51
CA LYS A 95 10.32 8.13 21.02
C LYS A 95 10.67 7.77 19.58
N ILE A 96 10.58 6.50 19.20
CA ILE A 96 10.98 6.01 17.88
C ILE A 96 9.72 5.69 17.10
N LEU A 97 9.54 6.34 15.96
CA LEU A 97 8.39 6.13 15.08
C LEU A 97 8.85 5.49 13.77
N TYR A 98 8.37 4.28 13.48
CA TYR A 98 8.45 3.63 12.18
C TYR A 98 7.13 3.77 11.45
N THR A 99 7.13 4.36 10.27
CA THR A 99 5.88 4.64 9.54
C THR A 99 5.29 3.42 8.84
N GLY A 100 6.11 2.41 8.50
CA GLY A 100 5.73 1.52 7.41
C GLY A 100 5.41 2.36 6.16
N ASP A 101 4.62 1.83 5.24
CA ASP A 101 4.05 2.65 4.18
C ASP A 101 2.98 3.57 4.75
N VAL A 102 2.97 4.83 4.33
CA VAL A 102 2.14 5.88 4.95
C VAL A 102 1.41 6.74 3.93
N CYS A 103 0.18 7.12 4.26
CA CYS A 103 -0.56 8.13 3.53
C CYS A 103 -1.34 9.06 4.47
N THR A 104 -1.13 10.35 4.33
CA THR A 104 -1.78 11.39 5.17
C THR A 104 -3.07 11.92 4.58
N ARG A 105 -3.44 11.50 3.37
CA ARG A 105 -4.66 11.92 2.66
C ARG A 105 -5.81 10.96 2.95
N ASP A 106 -6.99 11.49 3.23
CA ASP A 106 -8.24 10.72 3.27
C ASP A 106 -8.56 10.18 1.85
N ARG A 107 -8.98 8.93 1.73
CA ARG A 107 -9.32 8.29 0.45
C ARG A 107 -10.47 7.30 0.62
N ALA A 108 -11.55 7.50 -0.10
CA ALA A 108 -12.74 6.64 0.00
C ALA A 108 -13.13 6.39 1.49
N PHE A 109 -13.04 5.17 1.94
CA PHE A 109 -13.29 4.76 3.33
C PHE A 109 -12.05 4.86 4.25
N LEU A 110 -10.84 5.11 3.71
CA LEU A 110 -9.60 5.20 4.48
C LEU A 110 -9.35 6.62 4.97
N LYS A 111 -9.04 6.75 6.26
CA LYS A 111 -8.55 7.99 6.84
C LYS A 111 -7.04 8.10 6.69
N GLY A 112 -6.56 9.30 6.41
CA GLY A 112 -5.13 9.59 6.36
C GLY A 112 -4.48 9.52 7.73
N ALA A 113 -3.21 9.13 7.75
CA ALA A 113 -2.41 9.04 8.98
C ALA A 113 -2.36 10.38 9.74
N ARG A 114 -2.40 10.26 11.07
CA ARG A 114 -2.16 11.37 12.02
C ARG A 114 -1.15 10.85 13.05
N LEU A 115 0.14 11.00 12.73
CA LEU A 115 1.22 10.43 13.54
C LEU A 115 1.68 11.43 14.60
N PRO A 116 2.08 10.95 15.81
CA PRO A 116 2.51 11.79 16.91
C PRO A 116 3.93 12.35 16.68
N ARG A 117 4.33 13.28 17.55
CA ARG A 117 5.74 13.69 17.66
C ARG A 117 6.60 12.53 18.13
N CYS A 118 7.87 12.54 17.70
CA CYS A 118 8.84 11.52 18.08
C CYS A 118 10.25 12.12 18.10
N ASP A 119 11.19 11.45 18.76
CA ASP A 119 12.60 11.86 18.76
C ASP A 119 13.29 11.37 17.48
N ILE A 120 12.96 10.16 17.04
CA ILE A 120 13.53 9.49 15.88
C ILE A 120 12.41 9.01 14.97
N MET A 121 12.52 9.33 13.70
CA MET A 121 11.58 8.91 12.69
C MET A 121 12.24 8.03 11.64
N ILE A 122 11.66 6.86 11.39
CA ILE A 122 12.02 5.97 10.28
C ILE A 122 10.86 6.05 9.30
N VAL A 123 11.05 6.75 8.17
CA VAL A 123 9.99 7.12 7.24
C VAL A 123 10.22 6.56 5.85
N GLU A 124 9.16 5.99 5.24
CA GLU A 124 9.19 5.61 3.84
C GLU A 124 9.41 6.82 2.92
N SER A 125 9.97 6.57 1.76
CA SER A 125 10.23 7.60 0.75
C SER A 125 9.94 7.13 -0.68
N THR A 126 8.90 6.33 -0.86
CA THR A 126 8.48 5.80 -2.17
C THR A 126 8.38 6.90 -3.23
N TYR A 127 7.86 8.06 -2.84
CA TYR A 127 7.79 9.26 -3.68
C TYR A 127 8.55 10.45 -3.08
N GLY A 128 9.69 10.16 -2.42
CA GLY A 128 10.53 11.14 -1.71
C GLY A 128 11.32 12.12 -2.58
N MET A 129 11.10 12.15 -3.89
CA MET A 129 11.77 13.06 -4.82
C MET A 129 10.88 14.24 -5.22
N LYS A 130 11.50 15.44 -5.34
CA LYS A 130 10.86 16.70 -5.74
C LYS A 130 10.09 16.51 -7.01
N GLY A 131 9.35 16.18 -7.58
CA GLY A 131 8.63 15.98 -8.82
C GLY A 131 7.37 15.16 -8.64
N PHE A 132 7.34 14.38 -7.57
CA PHE A 132 6.16 13.63 -7.20
C PHE A 132 5.21 14.53 -6.41
N ARG A 133 4.21 15.05 -7.10
CA ARG A 133 3.13 15.81 -6.51
C ARG A 133 1.82 15.31 -7.07
N PHE A 134 1.00 14.72 -6.23
CA PHE A 134 -0.27 14.15 -6.66
C PHE A 134 -1.37 15.22 -6.75
N PRO A 135 -2.24 15.14 -7.76
CA PRO A 135 -3.48 15.92 -7.77
C PRO A 135 -4.38 15.53 -6.59
N SER A 136 -5.42 16.30 -6.35
CA SER A 136 -6.45 15.91 -5.40
C SER A 136 -7.15 14.62 -5.85
N ILE A 137 -7.68 13.86 -4.91
CA ILE A 137 -8.43 12.63 -5.23
C ILE A 137 -9.67 12.98 -6.05
N ASP A 138 -10.35 14.07 -5.71
CA ASP A 138 -11.53 14.54 -6.42
C ASP A 138 -11.22 14.87 -7.88
N ASP A 139 -10.09 15.51 -8.16
CA ASP A 139 -9.66 15.77 -9.54
C ASP A 139 -9.40 14.48 -10.32
N VAL A 140 -8.80 13.47 -9.67
CA VAL A 140 -8.54 12.17 -10.31
C VAL A 140 -9.84 11.43 -10.57
N VAL A 141 -10.75 11.41 -9.61
CA VAL A 141 -12.08 10.77 -9.73
C VAL A 141 -12.90 11.47 -10.80
N HIS A 142 -12.91 12.81 -10.82
CA HIS A 142 -13.60 13.59 -11.86
C HIS A 142 -13.08 13.23 -13.26
N LYS A 143 -11.76 13.25 -13.46
CA LYS A 143 -11.14 12.87 -14.75
C LYS A 143 -11.44 11.44 -15.14
N ALA A 144 -11.43 10.51 -14.19
CA ALA A 144 -11.78 9.12 -14.45
C ALA A 144 -13.24 8.98 -14.88
N ASN A 145 -14.18 9.65 -14.20
CA ASN A 145 -15.59 9.62 -14.53
C ASN A 145 -15.87 10.21 -15.93
N MET A 146 -15.21 11.32 -16.29
CA MET A 146 -15.31 11.87 -17.63
C MET A 146 -14.82 10.89 -18.70
N LEU A 147 -13.65 10.27 -18.48
CA LEU A 147 -13.11 9.24 -19.38
C LEU A 147 -14.05 8.04 -19.52
N ILE A 148 -14.57 7.52 -18.39
CA ILE A 148 -15.52 6.40 -18.43
C ILE A 148 -16.77 6.79 -19.19
N SER A 149 -17.34 7.97 -18.95
CA SER A 149 -18.52 8.48 -19.65
C SER A 149 -18.31 8.55 -21.17
N ASP A 150 -17.18 9.08 -21.60
CA ASP A 150 -16.82 9.17 -23.04
C ASP A 150 -16.67 7.79 -23.68
N LEU A 151 -16.13 6.80 -22.95
CA LEU A 151 -16.00 5.43 -23.43
C LEU A 151 -17.36 4.72 -23.47
N TYR A 152 -18.22 4.93 -22.46
CA TYR A 152 -19.58 4.42 -22.41
C TYR A 152 -20.43 4.93 -23.57
N ALA A 153 -20.33 6.22 -23.91
CA ALA A 153 -21.02 6.80 -25.05
C ALA A 153 -20.65 6.13 -26.40
N LYS A 154 -19.45 5.53 -26.45
CA LYS A 154 -18.94 4.76 -27.61
C LYS A 154 -19.25 3.26 -27.50
N GLY A 155 -19.98 2.81 -26.48
CA GLY A 155 -20.27 1.40 -26.22
C GLY A 155 -19.05 0.57 -25.80
N LEU A 156 -17.98 1.21 -25.30
CA LEU A 156 -16.72 0.55 -24.94
C LEU A 156 -16.71 0.19 -23.45
N PRO A 157 -16.45 -1.08 -23.11
CA PRO A 157 -16.22 -1.50 -21.74
C PRO A 157 -14.90 -0.97 -21.17
N VAL A 158 -14.85 -0.71 -19.86
CA VAL A 158 -13.71 -0.13 -19.18
C VAL A 158 -13.21 -1.03 -18.06
N ILE A 159 -11.91 -1.33 -18.06
CA ILE A 159 -11.26 -2.10 -17.00
C ILE A 159 -10.42 -1.15 -16.15
N LEU A 160 -10.86 -0.87 -14.92
CA LEU A 160 -10.15 -0.07 -13.93
C LEU A 160 -9.19 -0.98 -13.15
N MET A 161 -7.91 -0.66 -13.18
CA MET A 161 -6.87 -1.53 -12.65
C MET A 161 -6.09 -0.88 -11.51
N GLY A 162 -5.99 -1.61 -10.39
CA GLY A 162 -5.17 -1.29 -9.22
C GLY A 162 -4.49 -2.52 -8.64
N TYR A 163 -3.60 -2.34 -7.66
CA TYR A 163 -3.11 -3.48 -6.88
C TYR A 163 -4.28 -4.21 -6.23
N PRO A 164 -4.30 -5.55 -6.24
CA PRO A 164 -5.48 -6.35 -5.81
C PRO A 164 -5.81 -6.18 -4.32
N PHE A 165 -4.84 -5.74 -3.51
CA PHE A 165 -5.01 -5.35 -2.11
C PHE A 165 -4.73 -3.85 -1.94
N GLY A 166 -5.66 -3.11 -1.36
CA GLY A 166 -5.63 -1.67 -1.12
C GLY A 166 -6.27 -0.87 -2.27
N LYS A 167 -5.56 -0.68 -3.38
CA LYS A 167 -6.02 0.15 -4.52
C LYS A 167 -7.32 -0.34 -5.15
N ALA A 168 -7.47 -1.63 -5.38
CA ALA A 168 -8.66 -2.17 -6.01
C ALA A 168 -9.92 -1.95 -5.16
N GLN A 169 -9.83 -1.99 -3.83
CA GLN A 169 -10.93 -1.70 -2.92
C GLN A 169 -11.33 -0.23 -2.95
N ILE A 170 -10.33 0.67 -3.02
CA ILE A 170 -10.57 2.10 -3.23
C ILE A 170 -11.30 2.34 -4.55
N LEU A 171 -10.83 1.71 -5.65
CA LEU A 171 -11.49 1.81 -6.96
C LEU A 171 -12.92 1.25 -6.92
N THR A 172 -13.13 0.12 -6.25
CA THR A 172 -14.47 -0.47 -6.06
C THR A 172 -15.42 0.53 -5.41
N ASN A 173 -15.01 1.17 -4.31
CA ASN A 173 -15.83 2.14 -3.61
C ASN A 173 -16.05 3.43 -4.40
N LEU A 174 -15.01 3.99 -5.02
CA LEU A 174 -15.09 5.26 -5.78
C LEU A 174 -15.94 5.15 -7.04
N PHE A 175 -15.96 3.98 -7.70
CA PHE A 175 -16.63 3.79 -9.00
C PHE A 175 -17.86 2.87 -8.93
N LYS A 176 -18.36 2.56 -7.73
CA LYS A 176 -19.54 1.71 -7.48
C LYS A 176 -20.82 2.17 -8.17
N HIS A 177 -20.91 3.45 -8.54
CA HIS A 177 -22.09 4.02 -9.22
C HIS A 177 -22.17 3.70 -10.71
N TRP A 178 -21.12 3.13 -11.31
CA TRP A 178 -21.16 2.67 -12.70
C TRP A 178 -21.81 1.30 -12.79
N ALA A 179 -22.82 1.16 -13.66
CA ALA A 179 -23.57 -0.09 -13.86
C ALA A 179 -23.60 -0.49 -15.33
N PRO A 180 -23.44 -1.80 -15.64
CA PRO A 180 -23.08 -2.87 -14.71
C PRO A 180 -21.61 -2.84 -14.31
N ILE A 181 -21.31 -3.23 -13.05
CA ILE A 181 -19.96 -3.34 -12.52
C ILE A 181 -19.62 -4.82 -12.26
N TYR A 182 -18.47 -5.26 -12.78
CA TYR A 182 -17.93 -6.60 -12.58
C TYR A 182 -16.63 -6.53 -11.78
N ILE A 183 -16.34 -7.58 -11.01
CA ILE A 183 -15.12 -7.62 -10.19
C ILE A 183 -14.35 -8.91 -10.47
N HIS A 184 -13.06 -8.75 -10.78
CA HIS A 184 -12.17 -9.89 -10.96
C HIS A 184 -12.01 -10.67 -9.66
N GLU A 185 -11.94 -12.00 -9.70
CA GLU A 185 -11.94 -12.92 -8.55
C GLU A 185 -10.89 -12.60 -7.49
N GLN A 186 -9.69 -12.22 -7.92
CA GLN A 186 -8.61 -11.83 -6.99
C GLN A 186 -8.96 -10.58 -6.19
N VAL A 187 -9.69 -9.63 -6.78
CA VAL A 187 -10.16 -8.43 -6.09
C VAL A 187 -11.37 -8.78 -5.22
N LEU A 188 -12.32 -9.55 -5.75
CA LEU A 188 -13.52 -9.94 -5.02
C LEU A 188 -13.20 -10.71 -3.74
N LYS A 189 -12.18 -11.58 -3.78
CA LYS A 189 -11.69 -12.30 -2.59
C LYS A 189 -11.27 -11.34 -1.47
N ILE A 190 -10.57 -10.26 -1.81
CA ILE A 190 -10.13 -9.27 -0.83
C ILE A 190 -11.29 -8.35 -0.41
N ASN A 191 -12.18 -7.99 -1.35
CA ASN A 191 -13.38 -7.20 -1.02
C ASN A 191 -14.21 -7.87 0.08
N ARG A 192 -14.44 -9.19 -0.02
CA ARG A 192 -15.16 -9.95 1.02
C ARG A 192 -14.52 -9.85 2.40
N ILE A 193 -13.19 -9.88 2.47
CA ILE A 193 -12.48 -9.71 3.74
C ILE A 193 -12.69 -8.29 4.29
N TYR A 194 -12.68 -7.27 3.43
CA TYR A 194 -12.98 -5.90 3.83
C TYR A 194 -14.40 -5.78 4.41
N GLU A 195 -15.38 -6.39 3.76
CA GLU A 195 -16.77 -6.41 4.21
C GLU A 195 -16.93 -7.18 5.54
N GLU A 196 -16.27 -8.32 5.70
CA GLU A 196 -16.22 -9.07 6.96
C GLU A 196 -15.56 -8.28 8.11
N LEU A 197 -14.64 -7.35 7.78
CA LEU A 197 -14.00 -6.42 8.71
C LEU A 197 -14.82 -5.13 8.92
N GLY A 198 -16.04 -5.06 8.39
CA GLY A 198 -16.97 -3.95 8.58
C GLY A 198 -16.79 -2.77 7.62
N VAL A 199 -16.00 -2.91 6.56
CA VAL A 199 -15.84 -1.86 5.54
C VAL A 199 -16.91 -2.00 4.47
N ASP A 200 -17.80 -1.03 4.34
CA ASP A 200 -18.78 -0.97 3.26
C ASP A 200 -18.13 -0.46 1.97
N LEU A 201 -17.94 -1.36 1.01
CA LEU A 201 -17.46 -1.01 -0.34
C LEU A 201 -18.58 -0.52 -1.26
N GLY A 202 -19.85 -0.66 -0.86
CA GLY A 202 -21.03 -0.18 -1.57
C GLY A 202 -21.36 -0.99 -2.85
N VAL A 203 -20.93 -2.23 -2.93
CA VAL A 203 -21.15 -3.15 -4.09
C VAL A 203 -21.61 -4.52 -3.62
N HIS A 204 -22.67 -4.55 -2.80
CA HIS A 204 -23.17 -5.79 -2.15
C HIS A 204 -23.54 -6.90 -3.15
N ASP A 205 -23.98 -6.53 -4.37
CA ASP A 205 -24.36 -7.45 -5.44
C ASP A 205 -23.29 -7.54 -6.53
N ALA A 206 -22.02 -7.32 -6.18
CA ALA A 206 -20.93 -7.35 -7.15
C ALA A 206 -20.82 -8.72 -7.82
N ILE A 207 -20.88 -8.73 -9.15
CA ILE A 207 -20.82 -9.93 -9.97
C ILE A 207 -19.36 -10.25 -10.29
N ALA A 208 -18.95 -11.48 -9.98
CA ALA A 208 -17.63 -11.99 -10.34
C ALA A 208 -17.46 -12.05 -11.86
N TYR A 209 -16.27 -11.72 -12.36
CA TYR A 209 -15.95 -11.78 -13.78
C TYR A 209 -16.23 -13.17 -14.38
N THR A 210 -15.82 -14.25 -13.71
CA THR A 210 -16.04 -15.62 -14.20
C THR A 210 -17.54 -15.90 -14.39
N HIS A 211 -18.36 -15.56 -13.40
CA HIS A 211 -19.81 -15.71 -13.48
C HIS A 211 -20.42 -14.87 -14.64
N ALA A 212 -20.00 -13.62 -14.77
CA ALA A 212 -20.48 -12.75 -15.84
C ALA A 212 -20.11 -13.28 -17.23
N LYS A 213 -18.90 -13.84 -17.37
CA LYS A 213 -18.43 -14.45 -18.61
C LYS A 213 -19.23 -15.70 -18.97
N GLU A 214 -19.41 -16.63 -18.02
CA GLU A 214 -20.12 -17.89 -18.22
C GLU A 214 -21.61 -17.70 -18.62
N ASN A 215 -22.22 -16.61 -18.14
CA ASN A 215 -23.61 -16.28 -18.41
C ASN A 215 -23.80 -15.27 -19.56
N GLY A 216 -22.76 -14.98 -20.36
CA GLY A 216 -22.84 -14.07 -21.50
C GLY A 216 -23.18 -12.62 -21.14
N MET A 217 -23.03 -12.23 -19.86
CA MET A 217 -23.36 -10.88 -19.39
C MET A 217 -22.40 -9.83 -19.95
N LEU A 218 -21.16 -10.21 -20.25
CA LEU A 218 -20.15 -9.32 -20.83
C LEU A 218 -20.43 -8.93 -22.29
N ASP A 219 -21.33 -9.63 -22.96
CA ASP A 219 -21.76 -9.29 -24.34
C ASP A 219 -22.67 -8.06 -24.37
N LYS A 220 -23.32 -7.76 -23.24
CA LYS A 220 -24.15 -6.56 -23.05
C LYS A 220 -23.31 -5.37 -22.61
N LYS A 221 -22.76 -4.63 -23.58
CA LYS A 221 -21.88 -3.46 -23.37
C LYS A 221 -22.69 -2.15 -23.27
N PRO A 222 -22.13 -1.08 -22.69
CA PRO A 222 -20.85 -1.02 -21.98
C PRO A 222 -20.95 -1.55 -20.53
N TRP A 223 -19.79 -1.77 -19.88
CA TRP A 223 -19.67 -2.14 -18.47
C TRP A 223 -18.34 -1.64 -17.88
N VAL A 224 -18.26 -1.55 -16.56
CA VAL A 224 -17.02 -1.33 -15.82
C VAL A 224 -16.57 -2.63 -15.16
N MET A 225 -15.26 -2.87 -15.10
CA MET A 225 -14.67 -3.99 -14.35
C MET A 225 -13.54 -3.46 -13.46
N ILE A 226 -13.52 -3.90 -12.18
CA ILE A 226 -12.37 -3.69 -11.30
C ILE A 226 -11.48 -4.93 -11.37
N ALA A 227 -10.22 -4.76 -11.74
CA ALA A 227 -9.28 -5.86 -11.94
C ALA A 227 -7.88 -5.57 -11.34
N PRO A 228 -7.08 -6.63 -11.07
CA PRO A 228 -5.68 -6.47 -10.70
C PRO A 228 -4.89 -5.72 -11.77
N LYS A 229 -3.98 -4.85 -11.34
CA LYS A 229 -3.07 -4.17 -12.27
C LYS A 229 -2.16 -5.19 -12.95
N GLN A 230 -2.21 -5.23 -14.27
CA GLN A 230 -1.40 -6.11 -15.12
C GLN A 230 -1.20 -5.48 -16.50
N SER A 231 -0.11 -5.86 -17.19
CA SER A 231 0.19 -5.34 -18.53
C SER A 231 -0.89 -5.71 -19.56
N ASN A 232 -1.09 -4.86 -20.57
CA ASN A 232 -1.93 -5.17 -21.73
C ASN A 232 -1.48 -6.42 -22.50
N ASP A 233 -0.27 -6.92 -22.29
CA ASP A 233 0.26 -8.13 -22.93
C ASP A 233 -0.17 -9.43 -22.22
N THR A 234 -0.81 -9.37 -21.05
CA THR A 234 -1.29 -10.57 -20.36
C THR A 234 -2.42 -11.24 -21.12
N ILE A 235 -2.54 -12.56 -20.94
CA ILE A 235 -3.60 -13.37 -21.61
C ILE A 235 -4.97 -12.79 -21.32
N PHE A 236 -5.26 -12.44 -20.05
CA PHE A 236 -6.54 -11.87 -19.64
C PHE A 236 -6.83 -10.55 -20.37
N ILE A 237 -5.93 -9.57 -20.36
CA ILE A 237 -6.19 -8.28 -21.00
C ILE A 237 -6.28 -8.41 -22.52
N ARG A 238 -5.41 -9.22 -23.14
CA ARG A 238 -5.52 -9.50 -24.60
C ARG A 238 -6.87 -10.12 -24.96
N TYR A 239 -7.36 -11.06 -24.14
CA TYR A 239 -8.68 -11.65 -24.31
C TYR A 239 -9.78 -10.60 -24.23
N MET A 240 -9.77 -9.75 -23.19
CA MET A 240 -10.77 -8.70 -22.99
C MET A 240 -10.79 -7.67 -24.13
N LYS A 241 -9.61 -7.28 -24.60
CA LYS A 241 -9.50 -6.38 -25.77
C LYS A 241 -10.00 -7.03 -27.05
N LYS A 242 -9.61 -8.26 -27.32
CA LYS A 242 -9.98 -8.97 -28.56
C LYS A 242 -11.49 -9.25 -28.65
N HIS A 243 -12.10 -9.70 -27.54
CA HIS A 243 -13.50 -10.14 -27.57
C HIS A 243 -14.50 -9.03 -27.24
N TYR A 244 -14.14 -8.10 -26.39
CA TYR A 244 -15.05 -7.06 -25.92
C TYR A 244 -14.66 -5.64 -26.36
N ASN A 245 -13.49 -5.46 -26.96
CA ASN A 245 -12.90 -4.16 -27.27
C ASN A 245 -12.72 -3.30 -26.01
N ALA A 246 -12.37 -3.93 -24.89
CA ALA A 246 -12.26 -3.28 -23.60
C ALA A 246 -11.06 -2.33 -23.52
N VAL A 247 -11.25 -1.20 -22.84
CA VAL A 247 -10.23 -0.17 -22.63
C VAL A 247 -9.69 -0.27 -21.21
N THR A 248 -8.38 -0.22 -21.05
CA THR A 248 -7.71 -0.33 -19.75
C THR A 248 -7.33 1.02 -19.17
N VAL A 249 -7.68 1.25 -17.90
CA VAL A 249 -7.32 2.45 -17.12
C VAL A 249 -6.58 2.01 -15.85
N ALA A 250 -5.28 2.24 -15.79
CA ALA A 250 -4.47 1.92 -14.62
C ALA A 250 -4.36 3.10 -13.66
N PHE A 251 -4.48 2.84 -12.36
CA PHE A 251 -4.31 3.83 -11.30
C PHE A 251 -3.00 3.57 -10.54
N THR A 252 -2.11 4.57 -10.55
CA THR A 252 -0.80 4.45 -9.91
C THR A 252 -0.17 5.82 -9.65
N GLY A 253 0.52 5.99 -8.52
CA GLY A 253 1.29 7.22 -8.25
C GLY A 253 2.39 7.49 -9.27
N TRP A 254 2.94 6.44 -9.89
CA TRP A 254 3.96 6.55 -10.94
C TRP A 254 3.47 7.25 -12.23
N ALA A 255 2.17 7.43 -12.38
CA ALA A 255 1.61 8.20 -13.52
C ALA A 255 2.12 9.64 -13.58
N VAL A 256 2.44 10.25 -12.42
CA VAL A 256 3.00 11.60 -12.35
C VAL A 256 4.40 11.65 -12.95
N ALA A 257 5.23 10.63 -12.76
CA ALA A 257 6.58 10.56 -13.32
C ALA A 257 6.55 10.59 -14.86
N LYS A 258 5.63 9.84 -15.49
CA LYS A 258 5.42 9.85 -16.94
C LYS A 258 5.07 11.25 -17.46
N MET A 259 4.26 12.00 -16.72
CA MET A 259 3.81 13.33 -17.12
C MET A 259 4.90 14.42 -17.00
N ARG A 260 5.84 14.29 -16.04
CA ARG A 260 6.77 15.37 -15.68
C ARG A 260 8.24 15.05 -15.91
N MET A 261 8.64 13.77 -15.85
CA MET A 261 10.03 13.36 -15.80
C MET A 261 10.50 12.62 -17.04
N HIS A 262 9.67 12.47 -18.07
CA HIS A 262 9.95 11.70 -19.30
C HIS A 262 10.49 10.29 -19.01
N MET A 263 10.25 9.75 -17.82
CA MET A 263 10.61 8.39 -17.48
C MET A 263 9.75 7.43 -18.32
N HIS A 264 10.37 6.77 -19.26
CA HIS A 264 9.79 5.68 -20.05
C HIS A 264 9.63 4.42 -19.20
N MET A 265 8.90 4.51 -18.08
CA MET A 265 8.38 3.31 -17.44
C MET A 265 7.34 2.68 -18.37
N TYR A 266 7.61 1.47 -18.80
CA TYR A 266 6.76 0.67 -19.68
C TYR A 266 5.40 0.35 -19.02
N MET A 267 4.55 1.37 -18.90
CA MET A 267 3.16 1.15 -18.52
C MET A 267 2.34 0.94 -19.78
N LYS A 268 2.20 -0.31 -20.18
CA LYS A 268 1.42 -0.74 -21.34
C LYS A 268 -0.07 -0.78 -20.97
N HIS A 269 -0.67 0.39 -20.76
CA HIS A 269 -2.11 0.57 -20.58
C HIS A 269 -2.62 1.63 -21.53
N ASP A 270 -3.92 1.61 -21.85
CA ASP A 270 -4.51 2.59 -22.76
C ASP A 270 -4.52 3.97 -22.07
N TYR A 271 -4.89 4.00 -20.79
CA TYR A 271 -4.86 5.20 -19.95
C TYR A 271 -4.21 4.90 -18.61
N THR A 272 -3.61 5.94 -18.01
CA THR A 272 -3.00 5.87 -16.67
C THR A 272 -3.34 7.14 -15.91
N LEU A 273 -3.91 6.99 -14.70
CA LEU A 273 -4.30 8.09 -13.82
C LEU A 273 -3.51 8.07 -12.50
N PRO A 274 -3.13 9.24 -11.96
CA PRO A 274 -2.30 9.34 -10.77
C PRO A 274 -3.14 9.20 -9.49
N LEU A 275 -3.27 7.98 -8.99
CA LEU A 275 -3.86 7.68 -7.69
C LEU A 275 -2.87 6.84 -6.88
N SER A 276 -2.45 7.34 -5.71
CA SER A 276 -1.49 6.68 -4.84
C SER A 276 -2.08 6.36 -3.47
N ASP A 277 -1.58 5.29 -2.86
CA ASP A 277 -1.85 4.91 -1.47
C ASP A 277 -0.72 5.38 -0.53
N HIS A 278 0.29 6.06 -1.07
CA HIS A 278 1.41 6.64 -0.34
C HIS A 278 1.32 8.17 -0.34
N CYS A 279 2.05 8.78 0.56
CA CYS A 279 2.32 10.21 0.54
C CYS A 279 3.06 10.62 -0.74
N ASP A 280 2.79 11.82 -1.26
CA ASP A 280 3.66 12.47 -2.21
C ASP A 280 4.83 13.18 -1.50
N PHE A 281 5.73 13.79 -2.28
CA PHE A 281 6.88 14.49 -1.72
C PHE A 281 6.50 15.57 -0.68
N ILE A 282 5.46 16.35 -0.94
CA ILE A 282 5.04 17.42 -0.03
C ILE A 282 4.38 16.85 1.22
N ASP A 283 3.57 15.79 1.06
CA ASP A 283 2.95 15.10 2.19
C ASP A 283 4.02 14.50 3.13
N LEU A 284 5.07 13.88 2.56
CA LEU A 284 6.21 13.36 3.34
C LEU A 284 6.93 14.46 4.11
N VAL A 285 7.22 15.60 3.46
CA VAL A 285 7.86 16.76 4.12
C VAL A 285 6.99 17.29 5.26
N ASN A 286 5.68 17.41 5.02
CA ASN A 286 4.74 17.89 6.05
C ASN A 286 4.60 16.90 7.20
N LEU A 287 4.64 15.59 6.91
CA LEU A 287 4.63 14.54 7.92
C LEU A 287 5.86 14.63 8.84
N VAL A 288 7.07 14.75 8.28
CA VAL A 288 8.30 14.95 9.06
C VAL A 288 8.19 16.22 9.91
N ARG A 289 7.69 17.32 9.36
CA ARG A 289 7.51 18.58 10.11
C ARG A 289 6.53 18.43 11.27
N SER A 290 5.42 17.74 11.09
CA SER A 290 4.40 17.54 12.14
C SER A 290 4.91 16.64 13.26
N CYS A 291 5.67 15.59 12.93
CA CYS A 291 6.27 14.68 13.91
C CYS A 291 7.50 15.32 14.63
N ASN A 292 8.14 16.31 14.01
CA ASN A 292 9.25 17.11 14.54
C ASN A 292 10.40 16.29 15.17
N PRO A 293 10.94 15.29 14.47
CA PRO A 293 12.00 14.44 14.98
C PRO A 293 13.36 15.18 15.04
N SER A 294 14.22 14.78 15.97
CA SER A 294 15.62 15.22 16.01
C SER A 294 16.48 14.43 15.00
N LYS A 295 16.09 13.19 14.66
CA LYS A 295 16.77 12.31 13.70
C LYS A 295 15.78 11.66 12.76
N VAL A 296 16.10 11.65 11.46
CA VAL A 296 15.27 11.00 10.43
C VAL A 296 16.08 9.94 9.69
N TYR A 297 15.51 8.75 9.57
CA TYR A 297 15.98 7.69 8.69
C TYR A 297 14.98 7.50 7.56
N THR A 298 15.44 7.53 6.32
CA THR A 298 14.59 7.32 5.13
C THR A 298 14.81 5.94 4.54
N PHE A 299 13.74 5.29 4.07
CA PHE A 299 13.82 3.97 3.45
C PHE A 299 12.84 3.86 2.28
N HIS A 300 13.01 2.89 1.42
CA HIS A 300 12.24 2.67 0.18
C HIS A 300 12.33 3.82 -0.84
N GLY A 301 12.06 3.53 -2.10
CA GLY A 301 11.93 4.50 -3.18
C GLY A 301 13.13 5.45 -3.32
N PHE A 302 12.91 6.74 -3.11
CA PHE A 302 13.91 7.81 -3.25
C PHE A 302 14.52 8.20 -1.90
N ALA A 303 15.05 7.21 -1.16
CA ALA A 303 15.56 7.41 0.19
C ALA A 303 16.73 8.40 0.25
N ASP A 304 17.67 8.31 -0.68
CA ASP A 304 18.83 9.21 -0.76
C ASP A 304 18.42 10.65 -1.07
N GLU A 305 17.54 10.83 -2.05
CA GLU A 305 17.05 12.14 -2.46
C GLU A 305 16.23 12.80 -1.35
N PHE A 306 15.40 12.02 -0.66
CA PHE A 306 14.59 12.53 0.43
C PHE A 306 15.44 12.91 1.65
N ALA A 307 16.39 12.05 2.05
CA ALA A 307 17.33 12.37 3.12
C ALA A 307 18.18 13.62 2.80
N SER A 308 18.68 13.73 1.58
CA SER A 308 19.42 14.90 1.10
C SER A 308 18.60 16.18 1.16
N TYR A 309 17.32 16.10 0.75
CA TYR A 309 16.42 17.24 0.85
C TYR A 309 16.15 17.63 2.30
N LEU A 310 15.87 16.67 3.19
CA LEU A 310 15.65 16.94 4.61
C LEU A 310 16.88 17.60 5.27
N LYS A 311 18.09 17.15 4.94
CA LYS A 311 19.33 17.83 5.36
C LYS A 311 19.38 19.28 4.90
N SER A 312 19.01 19.56 3.66
CA SER A 312 19.03 20.91 3.10
C SER A 312 18.08 21.90 3.78
N ILE A 313 17.08 21.38 4.51
CA ILE A 313 16.12 22.18 5.29
C ILE A 313 16.32 22.07 6.81
N GLY A 314 17.47 21.53 7.24
CA GLY A 314 17.93 21.57 8.64
C GLY A 314 17.66 20.32 9.49
N TYR A 315 17.16 19.21 8.91
CA TYR A 315 17.02 17.95 9.65
C TYR A 315 18.31 17.14 9.64
N ASP A 316 18.60 16.45 10.74
CA ASP A 316 19.59 15.36 10.74
C ASP A 316 18.95 14.12 10.12
N ALA A 317 19.19 13.89 8.83
CA ALA A 317 18.54 12.84 8.05
C ALA A 317 19.55 11.97 7.29
N GLU A 318 19.35 10.66 7.25
CA GLU A 318 20.17 9.74 6.45
C GLU A 318 19.35 8.57 5.89
N PRO A 319 19.71 8.02 4.72
CA PRO A 319 19.02 6.86 4.17
C PRO A 319 19.45 5.59 4.92
N ILE A 320 18.47 4.70 5.18
CA ILE A 320 18.76 3.32 5.51
C ILE A 320 18.90 2.58 4.19
N HIS A 321 20.12 2.30 3.78
CA HIS A 321 20.32 1.38 2.68
C HIS A 321 19.86 0.00 3.15
N ALA A 322 18.90 -0.61 2.41
CA ALA A 322 18.66 -2.03 2.56
C ALA A 322 20.04 -2.69 2.54
N LEU A 323 20.35 -3.47 3.57
CA LEU A 323 21.59 -4.24 3.65
C LEU A 323 21.77 -4.90 2.30
N SER A 324 22.74 -4.43 1.50
CA SER A 324 23.14 -5.02 0.26
C SER A 324 23.33 -6.52 0.50
N ASP A 325 23.05 -7.34 -0.49
CA ASP A 325 23.11 -8.82 -0.48
C ASP A 325 24.48 -9.40 -0.09
N ASP A 326 25.37 -8.63 0.48
CA ASP A 326 26.64 -9.07 1.06
C ASP A 326 26.39 -9.82 2.37
N VAL A 327 26.27 -11.12 2.22
CA VAL A 327 26.04 -12.14 3.26
C VAL A 327 27.13 -12.17 4.36
N ASN A 328 28.09 -11.24 4.37
CA ASN A 328 29.28 -11.36 5.20
C ASN A 328 29.68 -10.14 6.05
N LYS A 329 28.85 -9.12 6.26
CA LYS A 329 29.21 -8.04 7.22
C LYS A 329 28.02 -7.55 8.03
N ASN A 330 28.04 -7.96 9.30
CA ASN A 330 27.42 -7.32 10.47
C ASN A 330 26.08 -6.63 10.27
N GLU A 331 25.02 -7.33 10.74
CA GLU A 331 23.71 -6.77 11.02
C GLU A 331 23.86 -5.37 11.62
N LYS A 332 23.52 -4.31 10.85
CA LYS A 332 23.42 -2.97 11.44
C LYS A 332 22.16 -2.97 12.31
N LEU A 333 22.33 -3.39 13.55
CA LEU A 333 21.40 -3.06 14.61
C LEU A 333 21.43 -1.53 14.79
N LEU A 334 20.28 -0.88 14.64
CA LEU A 334 20.10 0.45 15.19
C LEU A 334 20.04 0.27 16.72
N TYR A 335 21.14 0.56 17.40
CA TYR A 335 21.18 0.54 18.86
C TYR A 335 20.54 1.84 19.36
N TYR A 336 19.51 1.69 20.17
CA TYR A 336 18.99 2.79 20.99
C TYR A 336 19.10 2.44 22.46
N ILE A 337 19.65 3.40 23.15
CA ILE A 337 19.83 3.46 24.60
C ILE A 337 18.50 3.92 25.22
#